data_dd5bf1b9159a1f12de20a48467d86294
#
_entry.id   dd5bf1b9159a1f12de20a48467d86294
#
_cell.length_a   1.000
_cell.length_b   1.000
_cell.length_c   1.000
_cell.angle_alpha   90.00
_cell.angle_beta   90.00
_cell.angle_gamma   90.00
#
_symmetry.space_group_name_H-M   'P 1'
#
loop_
_entity.id
_entity.type
_entity.pdbx_description
1 polymer ?
#
loop_
_entity_poly.entity_id
_entity_poly.type
_entity_poly.pdbx_seq_one_letter_code
_entity_poly.pdbx_strand_id
1 'polypeptide(L)'
;PEYSYNYEAGGHFSFSDGKIQLDAAVFYMDVYDQQISKFVSSGLGRVMVNAGRGRSCGTEIGLGGGWLDNRLTWHASYGYTHSVFKRYEAQEARAETAQEAVNYDGNHVPFVPMHTLAAGVEYEQPLEHHKVKSYFFGVNTTGAGKIYWSEDNAFHQPFYALLNAHAGLDFGTVRIDIWGKNLTDTDYDAFFFTSAATTRNLKFGQRGNPLQFGVDVSLHF
;
A
#
# COMPACT_ATOMS: atom_id res chain seq x y z
N PRO A 1 -4.06 -13.39 -23.81
CA PRO A 1 -4.55 -13.51 -22.43
C PRO A 1 -3.37 -13.65 -21.48
N GLU A 2 -3.50 -13.09 -20.25
CA GLU A 2 -2.57 -13.29 -19.16
C GLU A 2 -3.05 -14.46 -18.30
N TYR A 3 -2.14 -15.28 -17.76
CA TYR A 3 -2.44 -16.32 -16.79
C TYR A 3 -1.35 -16.43 -15.74
N SER A 4 -1.74 -16.86 -14.54
CA SER A 4 -0.82 -17.00 -13.42
C SER A 4 -0.99 -18.35 -12.72
N TYR A 5 0.11 -18.84 -12.15
CA TYR A 5 0.12 -19.94 -11.21
C TYR A 5 0.57 -19.39 -9.86
N ASN A 6 -0.30 -19.54 -8.87
CA ASN A 6 -0.04 -19.12 -7.51
C ASN A 6 0.11 -20.33 -6.59
N TYR A 7 1.15 -20.32 -5.77
CA TYR A 7 1.43 -21.31 -4.73
C TYR A 7 1.55 -20.56 -3.42
N GLU A 8 0.76 -20.95 -2.44
CA GLU A 8 0.72 -20.32 -1.14
C GLU A 8 0.70 -21.37 -0.03
N ALA A 9 1.41 -21.08 1.06
CA ALA A 9 1.36 -21.84 2.28
C ALA A 9 1.32 -20.88 3.46
N GLY A 10 0.39 -21.12 4.37
CA GLY A 10 0.21 -20.24 5.53
C GLY A 10 -0.52 -20.94 6.67
N GLY A 11 -0.67 -20.21 7.75
CA GLY A 11 -1.38 -20.69 8.93
C GLY A 11 -1.91 -19.57 9.79
N HIS A 12 -2.99 -19.88 10.50
CA HIS A 12 -3.62 -19.04 11.50
C HIS A 12 -3.39 -19.68 12.88
N PHE A 13 -2.83 -18.92 13.79
CA PHE A 13 -2.50 -19.38 15.13
C PHE A 13 -3.20 -18.49 16.15
N SER A 14 -3.75 -19.11 17.18
CA SER A 14 -4.43 -18.43 18.26
C SER A 14 -3.76 -18.80 19.59
N PHE A 15 -3.41 -17.80 20.39
CA PHE A 15 -2.71 -17.96 21.65
C PHE A 15 -3.48 -17.28 22.78
N SER A 16 -3.20 -17.69 24.02
CA SER A 16 -3.78 -17.09 25.23
C SER A 16 -5.31 -17.07 25.21
N ASP A 17 -5.94 -18.21 24.93
CA ASP A 17 -7.40 -18.37 24.83
C ASP A 17 -8.05 -17.41 23.81
N GLY A 18 -7.41 -17.22 22.68
CA GLY A 18 -7.92 -16.37 21.59
C GLY A 18 -7.58 -14.89 21.70
N LYS A 19 -6.85 -14.47 22.75
CA LYS A 19 -6.49 -13.05 22.96
C LYS A 19 -5.41 -12.54 22.03
N ILE A 20 -4.61 -13.43 21.44
CA ILE A 20 -3.57 -13.08 20.45
C ILE A 20 -3.75 -13.97 19.24
N GLN A 21 -3.78 -13.35 18.09
CA GLN A 21 -3.88 -14.02 16.78
C GLN A 21 -2.63 -13.70 15.96
N LEU A 22 -2.11 -14.73 15.30
CA LEU A 22 -0.99 -14.64 14.36
C LEU A 22 -1.40 -15.30 13.05
N ASP A 23 -1.31 -14.54 12.00
CA ASP A 23 -1.45 -15.00 10.63
C ASP A 23 -0.08 -14.92 9.94
N ALA A 24 0.31 -15.98 9.24
CA ALA A 24 1.55 -15.99 8.49
C ALA A 24 1.36 -16.74 7.19
N ALA A 25 1.84 -16.18 6.09
CA ALA A 25 1.82 -16.80 4.78
C ALA A 25 3.11 -16.54 4.01
N VAL A 26 3.46 -17.47 3.15
CA VAL A 26 4.47 -17.31 2.11
C VAL A 26 3.84 -17.65 0.78
N PHE A 27 4.18 -16.91 -0.25
CA PHE A 27 3.61 -17.12 -1.58
C PHE A 27 4.68 -17.07 -2.67
N TYR A 28 4.37 -17.75 -3.77
CA TYR A 28 5.11 -17.71 -5.01
C TYR A 28 4.15 -17.69 -6.19
N MET A 29 4.30 -16.73 -7.10
CA MET A 29 3.46 -16.57 -8.27
C MET A 29 4.32 -16.43 -9.53
N ASP A 30 4.05 -17.25 -10.53
CA ASP A 30 4.54 -17.08 -11.90
C ASP A 30 3.40 -16.51 -12.77
N VAL A 31 3.69 -15.41 -13.48
CA VAL A 31 2.76 -14.75 -14.40
C VAL A 31 3.28 -14.86 -15.81
N TYR A 32 2.46 -15.35 -16.72
CA TYR A 32 2.75 -15.52 -18.13
C TYR A 32 1.95 -14.55 -18.98
N ASP A 33 2.56 -14.03 -20.04
CA ASP A 33 1.98 -13.01 -20.92
C ASP A 33 1.45 -11.82 -20.14
N GLN A 34 2.20 -11.44 -19.09
CA GLN A 34 1.85 -10.34 -18.18
C GLN A 34 1.51 -9.08 -18.97
N GLN A 35 0.37 -8.49 -18.67
CA GLN A 35 -0.08 -7.26 -19.33
C GLN A 35 0.31 -6.04 -18.47
N ILE A 36 1.04 -5.13 -19.07
CA ILE A 36 1.41 -3.86 -18.44
C ILE A 36 0.85 -2.68 -19.24
N SER A 37 0.48 -1.63 -18.52
CA SER A 37 0.04 -0.38 -19.12
C SER A 37 1.23 0.55 -19.32
N LYS A 38 1.51 0.92 -20.55
CA LYS A 38 2.64 1.78 -20.94
C LYS A 38 2.13 3.07 -21.59
N PHE A 39 2.75 4.19 -21.25
CA PHE A 39 2.48 5.43 -21.95
C PHE A 39 3.06 5.36 -23.38
N VAL A 40 2.28 5.79 -24.36
CA VAL A 40 2.81 5.93 -25.72
C VAL A 40 3.81 7.09 -25.79
N SER A 41 4.81 6.98 -26.66
CA SER A 41 5.86 7.99 -26.81
C SER A 41 5.33 9.39 -27.18
N SER A 42 4.14 9.47 -27.78
CA SER A 42 3.45 10.74 -28.02
C SER A 42 2.92 11.44 -26.74
N GLY A 43 2.90 10.74 -25.59
CA GLY A 43 2.33 11.24 -24.34
C GLY A 43 0.80 11.35 -24.30
N LEU A 44 0.11 10.99 -25.38
CA LEU A 44 -1.33 11.18 -25.55
C LEU A 44 -2.17 9.92 -25.28
N GLY A 45 -1.66 8.98 -24.50
CA GLY A 45 -2.44 7.79 -24.16
C GLY A 45 -1.64 6.68 -23.52
N ARG A 46 -2.34 5.58 -23.23
CA ARG A 46 -1.76 4.35 -22.71
C ARG A 46 -2.09 3.21 -23.66
N VAL A 47 -1.15 2.29 -23.78
CA VAL A 47 -1.35 1.01 -24.46
C VAL A 47 -1.07 -0.12 -23.50
N MET A 48 -1.80 -1.22 -23.66
CA MET A 48 -1.50 -2.47 -22.97
C MET A 48 -0.54 -3.27 -23.83
N VAL A 49 0.58 -3.69 -23.26
CA VAL A 49 1.58 -4.52 -23.92
C VAL A 49 1.80 -5.80 -23.08
N ASN A 50 2.18 -6.88 -23.74
CA ASN A 50 2.58 -8.10 -23.05
C ASN A 50 4.05 -7.98 -22.67
N ALA A 51 4.34 -8.08 -21.38
CA ALA A 51 5.69 -8.06 -20.82
C ALA A 51 6.35 -9.45 -20.72
N GLY A 52 5.80 -10.45 -21.41
CA GLY A 52 6.33 -11.80 -21.37
C GLY A 52 6.07 -12.50 -20.03
N ARG A 53 7.07 -12.64 -19.17
CA ARG A 53 6.93 -13.41 -17.92
C ARG A 53 7.37 -12.61 -16.72
N GLY A 54 6.54 -12.60 -15.68
CA GLY A 54 6.83 -12.05 -14.37
C GLY A 54 6.88 -13.12 -13.28
N ARG A 55 7.51 -12.79 -12.16
CA ARG A 55 7.49 -13.59 -10.94
C ARG A 55 7.33 -12.69 -9.75
N SER A 56 6.42 -13.07 -8.84
CA SER A 56 6.29 -12.46 -7.52
C SER A 56 6.45 -13.52 -6.43
N CYS A 57 7.18 -13.22 -5.38
CA CYS A 57 7.24 -14.06 -4.20
C CYS A 57 7.37 -13.19 -2.95
N GLY A 58 6.88 -13.69 -1.83
CA GLY A 58 6.89 -12.88 -0.63
C GLY A 58 6.39 -13.60 0.60
N THR A 59 6.27 -12.80 1.66
CA THR A 59 5.75 -13.24 2.96
C THR A 59 4.79 -12.20 3.49
N GLU A 60 3.78 -12.65 4.21
CA GLU A 60 2.82 -11.82 4.91
C GLU A 60 2.72 -12.30 6.37
N ILE A 61 2.76 -11.36 7.30
CA ILE A 61 2.62 -11.64 8.73
C ILE A 61 1.62 -10.64 9.29
N GLY A 62 0.62 -11.13 10.01
CA GLY A 62 -0.36 -10.36 10.76
C GLY A 62 -0.37 -10.78 12.22
N LEU A 63 -0.39 -9.82 13.11
CA LEU A 63 -0.53 -9.99 14.55
C LEU A 63 -1.66 -9.11 15.04
N GLY A 64 -2.47 -9.61 15.96
CA GLY A 64 -3.52 -8.82 16.57
C GLY A 64 -3.97 -9.38 17.90
N GLY A 65 -4.58 -8.53 18.69
CA GLY A 65 -5.07 -8.98 19.98
C GLY A 65 -5.89 -7.93 20.73
N GLY A 66 -6.48 -8.40 21.84
CA GLY A 66 -7.26 -7.58 22.73
C GLY A 66 -6.88 -7.83 24.19
N TRP A 67 -6.84 -6.75 24.97
CA TRP A 67 -6.59 -6.75 26.42
C TRP A 67 -7.65 -5.92 27.14
N LEU A 68 -7.67 -6.01 28.47
CA LEU A 68 -8.59 -5.25 29.33
C LEU A 68 -10.07 -5.47 28.91
N ASP A 69 -10.47 -6.74 28.73
CA ASP A 69 -11.81 -7.10 28.24
C ASP A 69 -12.15 -6.46 26.89
N ASN A 70 -11.17 -6.47 25.96
CA ASN A 70 -11.22 -5.86 24.64
C ASN A 70 -11.38 -4.33 24.61
N ARG A 71 -11.14 -3.66 25.74
CA ARG A 71 -11.07 -2.18 25.75
C ARG A 71 -9.82 -1.66 25.07
N LEU A 72 -8.75 -2.42 25.07
CA LEU A 72 -7.52 -2.16 24.31
C LEU A 72 -7.37 -3.22 23.23
N THR A 73 -7.43 -2.81 21.99
CA THR A 73 -7.16 -3.67 20.83
C THR A 73 -5.95 -3.17 20.06
N TRP A 74 -5.21 -4.08 19.49
CA TRP A 74 -4.04 -3.75 18.70
C TRP A 74 -3.89 -4.70 17.51
N HIS A 75 -3.28 -4.21 16.46
CA HIS A 75 -2.91 -5.01 15.31
C HIS A 75 -1.58 -4.53 14.75
N ALA A 76 -0.85 -5.44 14.10
CA ALA A 76 0.32 -5.14 13.30
C ALA A 76 0.37 -6.10 12.11
N SER A 77 0.64 -5.60 10.93
CA SER A 77 0.85 -6.43 9.75
C SER A 77 2.03 -5.93 8.94
N TYR A 78 2.74 -6.88 8.34
CA TYR A 78 3.87 -6.60 7.48
C TYR A 78 3.83 -7.56 6.29
N GLY A 79 4.00 -7.01 5.10
CA GLY A 79 4.15 -7.73 3.87
C GLY A 79 5.48 -7.41 3.19
N TYR A 80 6.12 -8.44 2.65
CA TYR A 80 7.26 -8.31 1.77
C TYR A 80 6.95 -8.97 0.44
N THR A 81 7.12 -8.26 -0.66
CA THR A 81 6.89 -8.73 -2.02
C THR A 81 8.10 -8.44 -2.90
N HIS A 82 8.70 -9.48 -3.45
CA HIS A 82 9.73 -9.37 -4.48
C HIS A 82 9.14 -9.75 -5.84
N SER A 83 8.81 -8.73 -6.64
CA SER A 83 8.18 -8.88 -7.96
C SER A 83 9.13 -8.39 -9.05
N VAL A 84 9.49 -9.27 -10.00
CA VAL A 84 10.46 -8.98 -11.05
C VAL A 84 10.01 -9.56 -12.40
N PHE A 85 10.43 -8.92 -13.48
CA PHE A 85 10.33 -9.48 -14.82
C PHE A 85 11.33 -10.64 -14.98
N LYS A 86 10.85 -11.79 -15.41
CA LYS A 86 11.67 -12.94 -15.77
C LYS A 86 12.08 -12.90 -17.23
N ARG A 87 11.22 -12.35 -18.06
CA ARG A 87 11.46 -12.14 -19.47
C ARG A 87 10.62 -10.99 -19.96
N TYR A 88 11.28 -9.88 -20.28
CA TYR A 88 10.63 -8.71 -20.84
C TYR A 88 11.58 -7.96 -21.77
N GLU A 89 11.31 -8.04 -23.08
CA GLU A 89 11.98 -7.26 -24.11
C GLU A 89 10.98 -6.25 -24.67
N ALA A 90 11.29 -4.96 -24.59
CA ALA A 90 10.46 -3.89 -25.11
C ALA A 90 11.15 -3.21 -26.31
N GLN A 91 10.35 -2.77 -27.25
CA GLN A 91 10.80 -1.88 -28.31
C GLN A 91 10.62 -0.43 -27.85
N GLU A 92 11.69 0.31 -27.71
CA GLU A 92 11.64 1.71 -27.31
C GLU A 92 12.07 2.64 -28.44
N ALA A 93 11.34 3.74 -28.62
CA ALA A 93 11.72 4.78 -29.56
C ALA A 93 12.86 5.61 -28.96
N ARG A 94 14.06 5.50 -29.49
CA ARG A 94 15.23 6.28 -29.07
C ARG A 94 15.47 7.54 -29.89
N ALA A 95 14.92 7.57 -31.09
CA ALA A 95 14.88 8.72 -31.99
C ALA A 95 13.66 8.58 -32.90
N GLU A 96 13.32 9.63 -33.65
CA GLU A 96 12.13 9.62 -34.53
C GLU A 96 12.05 8.46 -35.54
N THR A 97 13.16 7.79 -35.78
CA THR A 97 13.27 6.71 -36.82
C THR A 97 13.93 5.41 -36.30
N ALA A 98 14.42 5.35 -35.04
CA ALA A 98 15.10 4.18 -34.51
C ALA A 98 14.34 3.57 -33.34
N GLN A 99 13.97 2.29 -33.46
CA GLN A 99 13.51 1.47 -32.35
C GLN A 99 14.69 0.62 -31.86
N GLU A 100 14.95 0.63 -30.55
CA GLU A 100 15.96 -0.20 -29.93
C GLU A 100 15.27 -1.21 -29.01
N ALA A 101 15.69 -2.48 -29.10
CA ALA A 101 15.25 -3.50 -28.17
C ALA A 101 15.94 -3.29 -26.82
N VAL A 102 15.14 -3.08 -25.78
CA VAL A 102 15.63 -2.93 -24.41
C VAL A 102 15.17 -4.13 -23.60
N ASN A 103 16.12 -4.75 -22.89
CA ASN A 103 15.84 -5.89 -22.02
C ASN A 103 15.66 -5.40 -20.57
N TYR A 104 14.52 -5.74 -19.97
CA TYR A 104 14.15 -5.42 -18.59
C TYR A 104 14.15 -6.66 -17.67
N ASP A 105 14.76 -7.77 -18.09
CA ASP A 105 14.88 -8.96 -17.26
C ASP A 105 15.55 -8.64 -15.93
N GLY A 106 14.95 -9.08 -14.83
CA GLY A 106 15.43 -8.81 -13.49
C GLY A 106 14.99 -7.48 -12.88
N ASN A 107 14.46 -6.55 -13.67
CA ASN A 107 13.90 -5.33 -13.13
C ASN A 107 12.60 -5.60 -12.35
N HIS A 108 12.35 -4.76 -11.35
CA HIS A 108 11.12 -4.84 -10.57
C HIS A 108 9.91 -4.45 -11.40
N VAL A 109 8.81 -5.16 -11.20
CA VAL A 109 7.52 -4.83 -11.80
C VAL A 109 7.03 -3.49 -11.19
N PRO A 110 6.68 -2.50 -12.03
CA PRO A 110 6.21 -1.20 -11.55
C PRO A 110 4.94 -1.29 -10.70
N PHE A 111 4.78 -0.32 -9.81
CA PHE A 111 3.61 -0.14 -8.92
C PHE A 111 3.41 -1.25 -7.88
N VAL A 112 4.37 -2.14 -7.71
CA VAL A 112 4.35 -3.16 -6.66
C VAL A 112 5.23 -2.70 -5.50
N PRO A 113 4.68 -2.37 -4.32
CA PRO A 113 5.48 -2.03 -3.15
C PRO A 113 6.23 -3.26 -2.66
N MET A 114 7.54 -3.11 -2.41
CA MET A 114 8.36 -4.19 -1.84
C MET A 114 8.04 -4.48 -0.38
N HIS A 115 7.64 -3.45 0.35
CA HIS A 115 7.28 -3.53 1.75
C HIS A 115 5.94 -2.86 1.98
N THR A 116 5.10 -3.47 2.77
CA THR A 116 3.87 -2.88 3.29
C THR A 116 3.84 -3.05 4.81
N LEU A 117 3.33 -2.04 5.50
CA LEU A 117 3.20 -2.04 6.95
C LEU A 117 1.85 -1.44 7.33
N ALA A 118 1.16 -2.07 8.27
CA ALA A 118 0.09 -1.43 9.01
C ALA A 118 0.19 -1.83 10.47
N ALA A 119 0.02 -0.88 11.40
CA ALA A 119 -0.06 -1.16 12.82
C ALA A 119 -1.00 -0.14 13.47
N GLY A 120 -1.69 -0.57 14.53
CA GLY A 120 -2.59 0.30 15.24
C GLY A 120 -2.91 -0.20 16.64
N VAL A 121 -3.28 0.75 17.48
CA VAL A 121 -3.77 0.53 18.84
C VAL A 121 -5.01 1.39 19.02
N GLU A 122 -6.07 0.79 19.51
CA GLU A 122 -7.34 1.44 19.86
C GLU A 122 -7.67 1.18 21.31
N TYR A 123 -8.13 2.20 22.01
CA TYR A 123 -8.61 2.08 23.38
C TYR A 123 -9.96 2.75 23.52
N GLU A 124 -10.91 2.03 24.09
CA GLU A 124 -12.22 2.55 24.46
C GLU A 124 -12.55 2.21 25.91
N GLN A 125 -12.89 3.25 26.68
CA GLN A 125 -13.32 3.12 28.05
C GLN A 125 -14.81 3.43 28.18
N PRO A 126 -15.66 2.44 28.41
CA PRO A 126 -17.04 2.66 28.81
C PRO A 126 -17.13 3.37 30.16
N LEU A 127 -18.10 4.28 30.30
CA LEU A 127 -18.39 5.02 31.51
C LEU A 127 -19.84 4.74 31.95
N GLU A 128 -19.98 4.11 33.10
CA GLU A 128 -21.27 3.83 33.69
C GLU A 128 -21.86 5.07 34.35
N HIS A 129 -23.19 5.25 34.22
CA HIS A 129 -23.97 6.31 34.87
C HIS A 129 -23.62 7.77 34.53
N HIS A 130 -22.90 8.01 33.40
CA HIS A 130 -22.53 9.34 32.94
C HIS A 130 -23.30 9.75 31.69
N LYS A 131 -23.34 11.05 31.41
CA LYS A 131 -23.84 11.56 30.13
C LYS A 131 -22.96 11.13 28.97
N VAL A 132 -21.65 11.06 29.19
CA VAL A 132 -20.68 10.45 28.28
C VAL A 132 -20.72 8.96 28.52
N LYS A 133 -20.98 8.16 27.51
CA LYS A 133 -21.07 6.70 27.56
C LYS A 133 -19.70 6.03 27.43
N SER A 134 -18.84 6.59 26.60
CA SER A 134 -17.44 6.16 26.50
C SER A 134 -16.55 7.31 26.02
N TYR A 135 -15.25 7.20 26.26
CA TYR A 135 -14.22 7.91 25.53
C TYR A 135 -13.32 6.90 24.85
N PHE A 136 -12.78 7.31 23.72
CA PHE A 136 -11.92 6.45 22.91
C PHE A 136 -10.77 7.26 22.33
N PHE A 137 -9.68 6.57 22.05
CA PHE A 137 -8.57 7.12 21.29
C PHE A 137 -7.85 5.99 20.54
N GLY A 138 -7.30 6.33 19.40
CA GLY A 138 -6.55 5.41 18.57
C GLY A 138 -5.36 6.08 17.91
N VAL A 139 -4.34 5.27 17.66
CA VAL A 139 -3.17 5.65 16.87
C VAL A 139 -2.90 4.52 15.89
N ASN A 140 -2.73 4.88 14.63
CA ASN A 140 -2.35 3.90 13.63
C ASN A 140 -1.29 4.44 12.67
N THR A 141 -0.54 3.53 12.09
CA THR A 141 0.43 3.82 11.05
C THR A 141 0.23 2.88 9.87
N THR A 142 0.39 3.42 8.67
CA THR A 142 0.47 2.64 7.45
C THR A 142 1.71 3.05 6.69
N GLY A 143 2.36 2.10 6.03
CA GLY A 143 3.57 2.37 5.27
C GLY A 143 3.67 1.50 4.02
N ALA A 144 4.33 2.02 3.01
CA ALA A 144 4.58 1.31 1.76
C ALA A 144 5.90 1.74 1.13
N GLY A 145 6.47 0.87 0.32
CA GLY A 145 7.69 1.13 -0.46
C GLY A 145 8.70 -0.03 -0.32
N LYS A 146 9.71 -0.08 -1.07
CA LYS A 146 10.14 0.70 -2.22
C LYS A 146 9.19 0.43 -3.40
N ILE A 147 8.71 1.46 -4.12
CA ILE A 147 7.81 1.31 -5.26
C ILE A 147 8.52 1.88 -6.49
N TYR A 148 8.75 1.07 -7.50
CA TYR A 148 9.25 1.53 -8.78
C TYR A 148 8.11 2.02 -9.67
N TRP A 149 8.35 3.07 -10.45
CA TRP A 149 7.31 3.72 -11.25
C TRP A 149 7.34 3.36 -12.74
N SER A 150 8.45 2.78 -13.20
CA SER A 150 8.68 2.43 -14.60
C SER A 150 9.47 1.14 -14.73
N GLU A 151 9.41 0.52 -15.90
CA GLU A 151 10.02 -0.78 -16.20
C GLU A 151 11.56 -0.74 -16.15
N ASP A 152 12.15 0.44 -16.44
CA ASP A 152 13.61 0.68 -16.34
C ASP A 152 14.11 0.84 -14.90
N ASN A 153 13.18 0.90 -13.95
CA ASN A 153 13.43 1.15 -12.53
C ASN A 153 14.25 2.43 -12.21
N ALA A 154 14.22 3.41 -13.12
CA ALA A 154 14.97 4.66 -13.00
C ALA A 154 14.47 5.53 -11.83
N PHE A 155 13.19 5.45 -11.53
CA PHE A 155 12.56 6.23 -10.46
C PHE A 155 11.78 5.33 -9.52
N HIS A 156 11.85 5.65 -8.23
CA HIS A 156 11.11 4.94 -7.20
C HIS A 156 10.73 5.85 -6.06
N GLN A 157 9.62 5.53 -5.40
CA GLN A 157 9.27 6.04 -4.08
C GLN A 157 10.01 5.20 -3.03
N PRO A 158 10.85 5.79 -2.18
CA PRO A 158 11.39 5.11 -1.01
C PRO A 158 10.28 4.64 -0.06
N PHE A 159 10.61 3.79 0.92
CA PHE A 159 9.64 3.46 1.96
C PHE A 159 9.22 4.73 2.72
N TYR A 160 7.92 4.87 2.93
CA TYR A 160 7.34 5.93 3.75
C TYR A 160 6.32 5.34 4.71
N ALA A 161 6.06 6.03 5.81
CA ALA A 161 5.02 5.68 6.76
C ALA A 161 4.22 6.93 7.15
N LEU A 162 2.91 6.75 7.32
CA LEU A 162 1.96 7.79 7.70
C LEU A 162 1.44 7.47 9.09
N LEU A 163 1.60 8.40 10.01
CA LEU A 163 1.06 8.31 11.36
C LEU A 163 -0.28 9.04 11.43
N ASN A 164 -1.30 8.37 11.94
CA ASN A 164 -2.62 8.93 12.16
C ASN A 164 -3.04 8.71 13.61
N ALA A 165 -3.85 9.61 14.15
CA ALA A 165 -4.45 9.45 15.46
C ALA A 165 -5.84 10.03 15.48
N HIS A 166 -6.68 9.53 16.40
CA HIS A 166 -7.99 10.08 16.66
C HIS A 166 -8.36 9.93 18.13
N ALA A 167 -9.29 10.75 18.59
CA ALA A 167 -9.85 10.64 19.91
C ALA A 167 -11.25 11.23 19.94
N GLY A 168 -12.13 10.68 20.77
CA GLY A 168 -13.50 11.15 20.80
C GLY A 168 -14.29 10.75 22.03
N LEU A 169 -15.54 11.18 22.02
CA LEU A 169 -16.53 10.94 23.05
C LEU A 169 -17.81 10.37 22.44
N ASP A 170 -18.38 9.39 23.11
CA ASP A 170 -19.68 8.84 22.80
C ASP A 170 -20.71 9.22 23.87
N PHE A 171 -21.80 9.82 23.45
CA PHE A 171 -22.94 10.21 24.32
C PHE A 171 -24.15 9.28 24.14
N GLY A 172 -23.99 8.21 23.37
CA GLY A 172 -25.05 7.26 23.01
C GLY A 172 -25.78 7.68 21.73
N THR A 173 -26.45 8.81 21.73
CA THR A 173 -27.12 9.36 20.54
C THR A 173 -26.21 10.19 19.64
N VAL A 174 -25.11 10.72 20.18
CA VAL A 174 -24.13 11.53 19.47
C VAL A 174 -22.74 10.97 19.76
N ARG A 175 -21.96 10.72 18.69
CA ARG A 175 -20.52 10.39 18.78
C ARG A 175 -19.72 11.50 18.08
N ILE A 176 -18.72 12.02 18.75
CA ILE A 176 -17.82 13.06 18.24
C ILE A 176 -16.43 12.46 18.20
N ASP A 177 -15.78 12.54 17.05
CA ASP A 177 -14.42 12.08 16.82
C ASP A 177 -13.57 13.20 16.19
N ILE A 178 -12.43 13.50 16.79
CA ILE A 178 -11.43 14.43 16.28
C ILE A 178 -10.26 13.59 15.77
N TRP A 179 -9.86 13.80 14.55
CA TRP A 179 -8.80 13.01 13.92
C TRP A 179 -7.72 13.88 13.27
N GLY A 180 -6.54 13.32 13.18
CA GLY A 180 -5.41 13.82 12.41
C GLY A 180 -4.81 12.74 11.54
N LYS A 181 -4.55 13.03 10.28
CA LYS A 181 -3.91 12.14 9.30
C LYS A 181 -2.57 12.71 8.87
N ASN A 182 -1.63 11.80 8.60
CA ASN A 182 -0.24 12.15 8.28
C ASN A 182 0.35 13.15 9.28
N LEU A 183 0.28 12.84 10.57
CA LEU A 183 0.69 13.73 11.67
C LEU A 183 2.17 14.12 11.62
N THR A 184 2.99 13.33 10.97
CA THR A 184 4.42 13.59 10.74
C THR A 184 4.68 14.46 9.52
N ASP A 185 3.63 14.85 8.79
CA ASP A 185 3.70 15.60 7.52
C ASP A 185 4.71 14.98 6.54
N THR A 186 4.67 13.64 6.44
CA THR A 186 5.57 12.88 5.58
C THR A 186 5.27 13.16 4.12
N ASP A 187 6.27 13.63 3.39
CA ASP A 187 6.22 13.78 1.93
C ASP A 187 6.38 12.44 1.23
N TYR A 188 5.47 12.12 0.31
CA TYR A 188 5.55 10.94 -0.54
C TYR A 188 4.85 11.16 -1.87
N ASP A 189 5.29 10.42 -2.90
CA ASP A 189 4.63 10.41 -4.19
C ASP A 189 3.59 9.28 -4.21
N ALA A 190 2.32 9.64 -4.39
CA ALA A 190 1.23 8.67 -4.56
C ALA A 190 1.23 8.05 -5.96
N PHE A 191 1.77 8.78 -6.94
CA PHE A 191 1.91 8.34 -8.32
C PHE A 191 3.01 9.16 -9.01
N PHE A 192 3.76 8.53 -9.92
CA PHE A 192 4.78 9.20 -10.71
C PHE A 192 4.88 8.58 -12.11
N PHE A 193 5.11 9.40 -13.12
CA PHE A 193 5.43 8.93 -14.47
C PHE A 193 6.32 9.93 -15.20
N THR A 194 7.05 9.42 -16.18
CA THR A 194 7.83 10.20 -17.13
C THR A 194 7.15 10.22 -18.49
N SER A 195 7.11 11.36 -19.14
CA SER A 195 6.62 11.48 -20.51
C SER A 195 7.78 11.79 -21.45
N ALA A 196 7.94 10.94 -22.46
CA ALA A 196 8.90 11.17 -23.56
C ALA A 196 8.33 12.04 -24.68
N ALA A 197 7.14 12.61 -24.52
CA ALA A 197 6.44 13.39 -25.55
C ALA A 197 7.17 14.67 -25.97
N THR A 198 8.22 15.04 -25.26
CA THR A 198 9.08 16.19 -25.62
C THR A 198 10.54 15.80 -25.47
N THR A 199 11.43 16.48 -26.17
CA THR A 199 12.90 16.35 -26.03
C THR A 199 13.41 16.60 -24.60
N ARG A 200 12.52 16.87 -23.63
CA ARG A 200 12.85 17.24 -22.23
C ARG A 200 12.48 16.18 -21.19
N ASN A 201 12.09 14.97 -21.53
CA ASN A 201 11.74 13.92 -20.52
C ASN A 201 11.01 14.51 -19.32
N LEU A 202 9.80 15.03 -19.53
CA LEU A 202 9.02 15.67 -18.47
C LEU A 202 8.64 14.65 -17.40
N LYS A 203 8.79 15.06 -16.14
CA LYS A 203 8.46 14.26 -14.96
C LYS A 203 7.18 14.79 -14.34
N PHE A 204 6.23 13.92 -14.09
CA PHE A 204 4.96 14.24 -13.45
C PHE A 204 4.79 13.36 -12.22
N GLY A 205 4.53 14.00 -11.08
CA GLY A 205 4.25 13.31 -9.81
C GLY A 205 2.97 13.84 -9.19
N GLN A 206 2.21 12.95 -8.58
CA GLN A 206 1.12 13.32 -7.71
C GLN A 206 1.60 13.10 -6.27
N ARG A 207 1.71 14.18 -5.51
CA ARG A 207 2.01 14.09 -4.09
C ARG A 207 0.87 13.47 -3.32
N GLY A 208 1.21 12.72 -2.27
CA GLY A 208 0.25 12.25 -1.30
C GLY A 208 -0.35 13.38 -0.47
N ASN A 209 -1.36 13.06 0.31
CA ASN A 209 -2.02 14.04 1.16
C ASN A 209 -1.07 14.51 2.28
N PRO A 210 -0.94 15.84 2.49
CA PRO A 210 -0.18 16.39 3.60
C PRO A 210 -0.89 16.14 4.94
N LEU A 211 -0.36 16.70 6.00
CA LEU A 211 -1.01 16.75 7.31
C LEU A 211 -2.45 17.29 7.20
N GLN A 212 -3.40 16.56 7.77
CA GLN A 212 -4.83 16.89 7.76
C GLN A 212 -5.43 16.71 9.15
N PHE A 213 -6.39 17.55 9.51
CA PHE A 213 -7.23 17.41 10.70
C PHE A 213 -8.71 17.50 10.33
N GLY A 214 -9.54 16.86 11.12
CA GLY A 214 -10.98 16.93 10.95
C GLY A 214 -11.74 16.51 12.19
N VAL A 215 -13.04 16.71 12.12
CA VAL A 215 -14.00 16.32 13.16
C VAL A 215 -15.16 15.61 12.47
N ASP A 216 -15.51 14.45 12.97
CA ASP A 216 -16.68 13.70 12.55
C ASP A 216 -17.73 13.72 13.68
N VAL A 217 -18.98 13.94 13.30
CA VAL A 217 -20.13 13.88 14.21
C VAL A 217 -21.12 12.88 13.66
N SER A 218 -21.35 11.80 14.40
CA SER A 218 -22.30 10.74 14.06
C SER A 218 -23.52 10.80 14.96
N LEU A 219 -24.70 10.66 14.37
CA LEU A 219 -25.99 10.60 15.08
C LEU A 219 -26.55 9.19 14.97
N HIS A 220 -26.93 8.61 16.11
CA HIS A 220 -27.58 7.29 16.22
C HIS A 220 -29.04 7.51 16.67
N PHE A 221 -29.98 6.99 15.87
CA PHE A 221 -31.42 7.10 16.11
C PHE A 221 -32.01 5.76 16.53
#